data_6491c7791bc95d4289f3f10738c25745
#
_entry.id   6491c7791bc95d4289f3f10738c25745
#
_cell.length_a   1.000
_cell.length_b   1.000
_cell.length_c   1.000
_cell.angle_alpha   90.00
_cell.angle_beta   90.00
_cell.angle_gamma   90.00
#
_symmetry.space_group_name_H-M   'P 1'
#
loop_
_entity.id
_entity.type
_entity.pdbx_description
1 polymer ?
#
loop_
_entity_poly.entity_id
_entity_poly.type
_entity_poly.pdbx_seq_one_letter_code
_entity_poly.pdbx_strand_id
1 'polypeptide(L)'
;MAQMPYLPPRAARDRKVLKLAVALVLVLSLTGHVDAQGAAPPAQGAALDNDAVATGEGSVVKETHGAWQVSCRTPPGAKEEKCALVQSVTAEDRPNVGLTVVFYKAIGEDKKLLRVVVPLGVLLPTGLGLKIDGQDVGNAPFLKCGRRGCIAEVVLQDEVIEKMKTGTNAMFIIFDTPEAGIGIPISLQGFGAALAGLK
;
A
#
# COMPACT_ATOMS: atom_id res chain seq x y z
N MET A 1 27.92 19.25 27.79
CA MET A 1 27.24 20.56 27.69
C MET A 1 27.98 21.35 26.63
N ALA A 2 27.49 21.36 25.40
CA ALA A 2 28.05 22.15 24.31
C ALA A 2 26.92 23.08 23.80
N GLN A 3 27.13 24.38 24.02
CA GLN A 3 26.21 25.45 23.63
C GLN A 3 26.30 25.70 22.12
N MET A 4 25.21 25.69 21.42
CA MET A 4 25.10 26.16 20.03
C MET A 4 25.10 27.69 19.98
N PRO A 5 25.87 28.32 19.07
CA PRO A 5 25.83 29.76 18.90
C PRO A 5 24.58 30.25 18.14
N TYR A 6 23.98 31.29 18.69
CA TYR A 6 22.82 32.03 18.18
C TYR A 6 23.21 32.89 16.98
N LEU A 7 22.53 32.75 15.84
CA LEU A 7 22.69 33.61 14.67
C LEU A 7 21.63 34.73 14.71
N PRO A 8 22.04 36.02 14.53
CA PRO A 8 21.09 37.14 14.50
C PRO A 8 20.35 37.27 13.17
N PRO A 9 19.17 37.93 13.17
CA PRO A 9 18.35 38.10 11.98
C PRO A 9 18.92 39.11 11.00
N ARG A 10 18.89 38.78 9.71
CA ARG A 10 19.31 39.67 8.60
C ARG A 10 18.25 40.77 8.39
N ALA A 11 18.74 42.00 8.36
CA ALA A 11 18.02 43.25 8.14
C ALA A 11 17.32 43.29 6.76
N ALA A 12 16.14 43.89 6.78
CA ALA A 12 15.35 44.28 5.61
C ALA A 12 16.11 45.30 4.74
N ARG A 13 16.11 45.06 3.42
CA ARG A 13 16.63 46.00 2.44
C ARG A 13 15.50 46.71 1.74
N ASP A 14 15.54 48.05 1.88
CA ASP A 14 14.61 49.06 1.38
C ASP A 14 14.25 48.97 -0.10
N ARG A 15 12.98 49.25 -0.35
CA ARG A 15 12.43 49.60 -1.65
C ARG A 15 12.65 51.10 -1.91
N LYS A 16 13.42 51.44 -2.92
CA LYS A 16 13.29 52.73 -3.59
C LYS A 16 13.39 52.59 -5.09
N VAL A 17 12.23 52.70 -5.69
CA VAL A 17 11.82 53.53 -6.82
C VAL A 17 12.89 53.85 -7.87
N LEU A 18 12.68 53.34 -9.08
CA LEU A 18 13.06 54.12 -10.26
C LEU A 18 11.97 53.94 -11.34
N LYS A 19 11.27 55.05 -11.59
CA LYS A 19 10.33 55.25 -12.70
C LYS A 19 11.10 55.70 -13.94
N LEU A 20 10.44 55.54 -15.11
CA LEU A 20 10.65 56.06 -16.45
C LEU A 20 11.53 55.23 -17.40
N ALA A 21 10.91 54.64 -18.44
CA ALA A 21 10.79 55.31 -19.73
C ALA A 21 9.86 54.50 -20.67
N VAL A 22 8.90 55.20 -21.22
CA VAL A 22 7.98 54.83 -22.29
C VAL A 22 8.79 54.78 -23.59
N ALA A 23 8.72 53.66 -24.31
CA ALA A 23 9.02 53.62 -25.75
C ALA A 23 8.01 52.73 -26.43
N LEU A 24 7.12 53.36 -27.13
CA LEU A 24 6.11 52.83 -28.02
C LEU A 24 6.82 52.32 -29.30
N VAL A 25 6.77 51.00 -29.54
CA VAL A 25 7.05 50.48 -30.88
C VAL A 25 5.91 49.53 -31.24
N LEU A 26 5.07 50.04 -32.12
CA LEU A 26 4.07 49.30 -32.88
C LEU A 26 4.82 48.46 -33.92
N VAL A 27 4.78 47.13 -33.81
CA VAL A 27 5.07 46.26 -34.95
C VAL A 27 3.93 45.26 -35.07
N LEU A 28 3.20 45.42 -36.15
CA LEU A 28 2.25 44.45 -36.69
C LEU A 28 3.00 43.11 -36.89
N SER A 29 2.32 42.03 -36.53
CA SER A 29 2.13 40.97 -37.52
C SER A 29 2.09 39.59 -36.98
N LEU A 30 1.25 38.89 -37.57
CA LEU A 30 1.13 37.42 -37.79
C LEU A 30 0.77 36.58 -36.54
N THR A 31 -0.53 36.37 -36.51
CA THR A 31 -1.18 35.26 -35.82
C THR A 31 -0.70 33.95 -36.39
N GLY A 32 0.33 33.39 -35.76
CA GLY A 32 0.63 31.96 -35.90
C GLY A 32 -0.10 31.22 -34.79
N HIS A 33 -1.21 30.56 -35.07
CA HIS A 33 -1.80 29.59 -34.19
C HIS A 33 -0.83 28.40 -34.18
N VAL A 34 -0.06 28.27 -33.13
CA VAL A 34 0.64 27.04 -32.80
C VAL A 34 -0.35 26.20 -32.00
N ASP A 35 -0.98 25.24 -32.68
CA ASP A 35 -1.66 24.15 -32.02
C ASP A 35 -0.62 23.43 -31.18
N ALA A 36 -0.63 23.72 -29.88
CA ALA A 36 0.08 22.92 -28.88
C ALA A 36 -0.67 21.59 -28.76
N GLN A 37 -0.36 20.65 -29.65
CA GLN A 37 -0.67 19.24 -29.48
C GLN A 37 -0.02 18.85 -28.17
N GLY A 38 -0.86 18.67 -27.14
CA GLY A 38 -0.45 18.15 -25.86
C GLY A 38 0.24 16.80 -26.06
N ALA A 39 1.56 16.81 -25.96
CA ALA A 39 2.31 15.59 -25.85
C ALA A 39 1.76 14.85 -24.63
N ALA A 40 1.17 13.69 -24.85
CA ALA A 40 0.81 12.77 -23.81
C ALA A 40 2.05 12.56 -22.90
N PRO A 41 1.92 12.60 -21.59
CA PRO A 41 3.05 12.32 -20.72
C PRO A 41 3.60 10.94 -21.09
N PRO A 42 4.93 10.77 -21.13
CA PRO A 42 5.51 9.46 -21.39
C PRO A 42 4.93 8.48 -20.37
N ALA A 43 4.43 7.36 -20.87
CA ALA A 43 4.02 6.24 -20.03
C ALA A 43 5.20 5.91 -19.12
N GLN A 44 5.09 6.33 -17.88
CA GLN A 44 6.07 5.98 -16.86
C GLN A 44 6.07 4.47 -16.77
N GLY A 45 7.22 3.89 -17.07
CA GLY A 45 7.43 2.46 -17.06
C GLY A 45 6.80 1.86 -15.81
N ALA A 46 5.92 0.91 -16.02
CA ALA A 46 5.34 0.12 -14.96
C ALA A 46 6.50 -0.52 -14.20
N ALA A 47 6.88 0.09 -13.08
CA ALA A 47 7.62 -0.63 -12.08
C ALA A 47 6.82 -1.90 -11.82
N LEU A 48 7.48 -3.04 -11.90
CA LEU A 48 6.91 -4.35 -11.64
C LEU A 48 6.44 -4.38 -10.17
N ASP A 49 5.30 -3.76 -9.93
CA ASP A 49 4.58 -3.85 -8.68
C ASP A 49 3.98 -5.25 -8.64
N ASN A 50 4.74 -6.19 -8.04
CA ASN A 50 4.22 -7.51 -7.67
C ASN A 50 3.00 -7.43 -6.73
N ASP A 51 2.58 -6.22 -6.34
CA ASP A 51 1.36 -5.93 -5.57
C ASP A 51 0.07 -6.23 -6.32
N ALA A 52 0.20 -6.54 -7.57
CA ALA A 52 -0.92 -6.66 -8.47
C ALA A 52 -1.53 -8.06 -8.56
N VAL A 53 -1.11 -9.03 -7.75
CA VAL A 53 -1.58 -10.41 -7.95
C VAL A 53 -3.08 -10.56 -7.67
N ALA A 54 -3.64 -9.80 -6.74
CA ALA A 54 -5.03 -10.01 -6.35
C ALA A 54 -5.89 -8.76 -6.13
N THR A 55 -5.29 -7.55 -6.08
CA THR A 55 -6.02 -6.31 -5.74
C THR A 55 -5.80 -5.17 -6.72
N GLY A 56 -5.13 -5.42 -7.85
CA GLY A 56 -4.85 -4.43 -8.90
C GLY A 56 -5.96 -4.33 -9.95
N GLU A 57 -5.86 -3.34 -10.82
CA GLU A 57 -6.72 -3.21 -12.01
C GLU A 57 -6.73 -4.53 -12.82
N GLY A 58 -7.90 -4.98 -13.21
CA GLY A 58 -8.11 -6.23 -13.95
C GLY A 58 -8.23 -7.48 -13.09
N SER A 59 -8.26 -7.38 -11.77
CA SER A 59 -8.61 -8.51 -10.89
C SER A 59 -10.10 -8.75 -10.89
N VAL A 60 -10.51 -10.03 -10.94
CA VAL A 60 -11.90 -10.47 -10.91
C VAL A 60 -12.11 -11.39 -9.72
N VAL A 61 -13.11 -11.10 -8.90
CA VAL A 61 -13.57 -11.99 -7.83
C VAL A 61 -14.28 -13.17 -8.47
N LYS A 62 -13.79 -14.38 -8.28
CA LYS A 62 -14.36 -15.63 -8.81
C LYS A 62 -15.32 -16.26 -7.81
N GLU A 63 -14.94 -16.28 -6.54
CA GLU A 63 -15.67 -16.93 -5.47
C GLU A 63 -15.57 -16.12 -4.18
N THR A 64 -16.53 -16.31 -3.29
CA THR A 64 -16.55 -15.72 -1.95
C THR A 64 -16.91 -16.79 -0.94
N HIS A 65 -16.08 -16.92 0.09
CA HIS A 65 -16.25 -17.87 1.18
C HIS A 65 -16.19 -17.12 2.52
N GLY A 66 -17.35 -16.86 3.12
CA GLY A 66 -17.41 -16.03 4.31
C GLY A 66 -16.86 -14.63 4.05
N ALA A 67 -15.83 -14.25 4.80
CA ALA A 67 -15.18 -12.95 4.64
C ALA A 67 -14.04 -12.94 3.59
N TRP A 68 -13.75 -14.08 2.98
CA TRP A 68 -12.64 -14.24 2.04
C TRP A 68 -13.11 -14.29 0.59
N GLN A 69 -12.45 -13.57 -0.27
CA GLN A 69 -12.68 -13.56 -1.71
C GLN A 69 -11.51 -14.23 -2.43
N VAL A 70 -11.82 -15.12 -3.36
CA VAL A 70 -10.86 -15.65 -4.34
C VAL A 70 -10.81 -14.67 -5.49
N SER A 71 -9.76 -13.88 -5.56
CA SER A 71 -9.54 -12.88 -6.59
C SER A 71 -8.45 -13.35 -7.55
N CYS A 72 -8.74 -13.33 -8.84
CA CYS A 72 -7.85 -13.84 -9.87
C CYS A 72 -7.57 -12.79 -10.94
N ARG A 73 -6.38 -12.84 -11.53
CA ARG A 73 -6.02 -12.02 -12.69
C ARG A 73 -4.92 -12.69 -13.51
N THR A 74 -4.84 -12.31 -14.77
CA THR A 74 -3.71 -12.68 -15.64
C THR A 74 -2.71 -11.54 -15.64
N PRO A 75 -1.50 -11.70 -15.03
CA PRO A 75 -0.48 -10.68 -15.06
C PRO A 75 -0.04 -10.35 -16.48
N PRO A 76 0.39 -9.11 -16.77
CA PRO A 76 0.91 -8.75 -18.08
C PRO A 76 2.05 -9.68 -18.50
N GLY A 77 1.94 -10.28 -19.69
CA GLY A 77 2.92 -11.24 -20.23
C GLY A 77 2.79 -12.68 -19.71
N ALA A 78 1.92 -12.96 -18.74
CA ALA A 78 1.64 -14.32 -18.29
C ALA A 78 0.56 -14.97 -19.16
N LYS A 79 0.67 -16.29 -19.34
CA LYS A 79 -0.35 -17.10 -20.04
C LYS A 79 -1.39 -17.66 -19.06
N GLU A 80 -1.07 -17.70 -17.79
CA GLU A 80 -1.89 -18.30 -16.76
C GLU A 80 -2.48 -17.26 -15.81
N GLU A 81 -3.72 -17.48 -15.44
CA GLU A 81 -4.37 -16.72 -14.39
C GLU A 81 -3.75 -17.06 -13.03
N LYS A 82 -3.54 -16.06 -12.18
CA LYS A 82 -3.04 -16.20 -10.82
C LYS A 82 -4.12 -15.73 -9.86
N CYS A 83 -4.37 -16.56 -8.85
CA CYS A 83 -5.40 -16.30 -7.86
C CYS A 83 -4.78 -16.07 -6.47
N ALA A 84 -5.49 -15.31 -5.66
CA ALA A 84 -5.16 -15.08 -4.25
C ALA A 84 -6.45 -14.98 -3.42
N LEU A 85 -6.34 -15.28 -2.13
CA LEU A 85 -7.40 -14.99 -1.17
C LEU A 85 -7.22 -13.58 -0.66
N VAL A 86 -8.29 -12.80 -0.67
CA VAL A 86 -8.27 -11.40 -0.26
C VAL A 86 -9.35 -11.15 0.77
N GLN A 87 -8.99 -10.45 1.83
CA GLN A 87 -9.93 -9.84 2.76
C GLN A 87 -9.48 -8.41 3.05
N SER A 88 -10.40 -7.45 2.93
CA SER A 88 -10.17 -6.06 3.31
C SER A 88 -11.10 -5.71 4.45
N VAL A 89 -10.57 -5.07 5.47
CA VAL A 89 -11.29 -4.61 6.64
C VAL A 89 -10.94 -3.17 6.97
N THR A 90 -11.89 -2.46 7.57
CA THR A 90 -11.69 -1.12 8.13
C THR A 90 -12.03 -1.19 9.61
N ALA A 91 -11.24 -0.53 10.46
CA ALA A 91 -11.51 -0.47 11.88
C ALA A 91 -12.82 0.30 12.14
N GLU A 92 -13.69 -0.23 12.99
CA GLU A 92 -15.02 0.33 13.24
C GLU A 92 -14.97 1.74 13.84
N ASP A 93 -14.01 1.97 14.73
CA ASP A 93 -13.79 3.24 15.43
C ASP A 93 -12.89 4.24 14.67
N ARG A 94 -12.26 3.79 13.59
CA ARG A 94 -11.29 4.57 12.79
C ARG A 94 -11.46 4.31 11.30
N PRO A 95 -12.36 5.01 10.61
CA PRO A 95 -12.71 4.73 9.21
C PRO A 95 -11.54 4.89 8.22
N ASN A 96 -10.46 5.58 8.64
CA ASN A 96 -9.24 5.73 7.83
C ASN A 96 -8.17 4.66 8.15
N VAL A 97 -8.44 3.78 9.11
CA VAL A 97 -7.52 2.70 9.50
C VAL A 97 -8.12 1.38 9.07
N GLY A 98 -7.52 0.79 8.08
CA GLY A 98 -7.92 -0.52 7.59
C GLY A 98 -6.71 -1.27 7.07
N LEU A 99 -6.91 -2.52 6.72
CA LEU A 99 -5.87 -3.32 6.07
C LEU A 99 -6.46 -4.25 5.02
N THR A 100 -5.60 -4.66 4.12
CA THR A 100 -5.92 -5.71 3.14
C THR A 100 -4.97 -6.87 3.34
N VAL A 101 -5.53 -8.03 3.58
CA VAL A 101 -4.80 -9.30 3.70
C VAL A 101 -4.89 -10.03 2.38
N VAL A 102 -3.75 -10.49 1.89
CA VAL A 102 -3.63 -11.24 0.64
C VAL A 102 -2.84 -12.51 0.92
N PHE A 103 -3.46 -13.65 0.75
CA PHE A 103 -2.81 -14.95 0.82
C PHE A 103 -2.69 -15.55 -0.57
N TYR A 104 -1.50 -16.00 -0.95
CA TYR A 104 -1.25 -16.55 -2.28
C TYR A 104 -0.09 -17.55 -2.29
N LYS A 105 -0.02 -18.36 -3.36
CA LYS A 105 1.11 -19.25 -3.63
C LYS A 105 2.16 -18.52 -4.47
N ALA A 106 3.44 -18.64 -4.09
CA ALA A 106 4.53 -18.09 -4.88
C ALA A 106 4.63 -18.79 -6.25
N ILE A 107 4.97 -18.01 -7.27
CA ILE A 107 5.12 -18.56 -8.63
C ILE A 107 6.38 -19.42 -8.68
N GLY A 108 6.23 -20.68 -9.12
CA GLY A 108 7.35 -21.61 -9.27
C GLY A 108 7.91 -22.18 -7.98
N GLU A 109 7.31 -21.89 -6.84
CA GLU A 109 7.70 -22.39 -5.53
C GLU A 109 6.46 -22.89 -4.76
N ASP A 110 6.64 -23.90 -3.93
CA ASP A 110 5.55 -24.40 -3.07
C ASP A 110 5.42 -23.58 -1.76
N LYS A 111 5.75 -22.31 -1.85
CA LYS A 111 5.69 -21.37 -0.72
C LYS A 111 4.35 -20.66 -0.68
N LYS A 112 3.78 -20.57 0.48
CA LYS A 112 2.54 -19.85 0.78
C LYS A 112 2.89 -18.53 1.46
N LEU A 113 2.46 -17.44 0.87
CA LEU A 113 2.79 -16.09 1.31
C LEU A 113 1.56 -15.39 1.87
N LEU A 114 1.76 -14.70 2.97
CA LEU A 114 0.81 -13.77 3.54
C LEU A 114 1.36 -12.35 3.38
N ARG A 115 0.68 -11.55 2.60
CA ARG A 115 0.96 -10.14 2.43
C ARG A 115 -0.13 -9.33 3.08
N VAL A 116 0.26 -8.33 3.85
CA VAL A 116 -0.69 -7.40 4.49
C VAL A 116 -0.31 -5.99 4.10
N VAL A 117 -1.29 -5.26 3.58
CA VAL A 117 -1.16 -3.84 3.27
C VAL A 117 -1.85 -3.04 4.36
N VAL A 118 -1.11 -2.17 5.02
CA VAL A 118 -1.60 -1.32 6.10
C VAL A 118 -1.47 0.16 5.73
N PRO A 119 -2.18 1.10 6.39
CA PRO A 119 -2.08 2.53 6.11
C PRO A 119 -0.66 3.07 6.28
N LEU A 120 -0.41 4.23 5.69
CA LEU A 120 0.80 5.01 5.98
C LEU A 120 0.74 5.57 7.42
N GLY A 121 1.92 5.88 7.97
CA GLY A 121 2.05 6.43 9.34
C GLY A 121 2.37 5.40 10.40
N VAL A 122 2.53 4.12 10.03
CA VAL A 122 2.91 3.06 10.97
C VAL A 122 4.41 3.11 11.31
N LEU A 123 4.76 2.69 12.51
CA LEU A 123 6.15 2.52 12.95
C LEU A 123 6.76 1.28 12.32
N LEU A 124 7.70 1.48 11.39
CA LEU A 124 8.31 0.40 10.65
C LEU A 124 9.16 -0.57 11.51
N PRO A 125 9.94 -0.10 12.50
CA PRO A 125 10.77 -1.00 13.32
C PRO A 125 9.98 -2.00 14.16
N THR A 126 8.73 -1.68 14.53
CA THR A 126 7.87 -2.59 15.31
C THR A 126 7.36 -3.76 14.49
N GLY A 127 7.29 -3.59 13.16
CA GLY A 127 6.69 -4.58 12.27
C GLY A 127 5.18 -4.71 12.43
N LEU A 128 4.63 -5.74 11.79
CA LEU A 128 3.24 -6.13 11.85
C LEU A 128 3.08 -7.37 12.74
N GLY A 129 2.39 -7.23 13.88
CA GLY A 129 2.08 -8.35 14.76
C GLY A 129 0.87 -9.15 14.26
N LEU A 130 0.85 -10.45 14.55
CA LEU A 130 -0.27 -11.35 14.29
C LEU A 130 -0.62 -12.17 15.53
N LYS A 131 -1.90 -12.16 15.88
CA LYS A 131 -2.49 -13.10 16.85
C LYS A 131 -3.62 -13.87 16.18
N ILE A 132 -3.78 -15.14 16.52
CA ILE A 132 -4.90 -15.98 16.11
C ILE A 132 -5.61 -16.48 17.36
N ASP A 133 -6.90 -16.19 17.48
CA ASP A 133 -7.74 -16.50 18.67
C ASP A 133 -7.06 -16.09 19.99
N GLY A 134 -6.44 -14.90 19.98
CA GLY A 134 -5.74 -14.31 21.12
C GLY A 134 -4.33 -14.82 21.37
N GLN A 135 -3.90 -15.88 20.68
CA GLN A 135 -2.53 -16.41 20.81
C GLN A 135 -1.58 -15.67 19.86
N ASP A 136 -0.43 -15.25 20.39
CA ASP A 136 0.63 -14.63 19.59
C ASP A 136 1.22 -15.66 18.60
N VAL A 137 1.30 -15.27 17.33
CA VAL A 137 1.88 -16.09 16.26
C VAL A 137 3.25 -15.57 15.84
N GLY A 138 3.49 -14.26 16.01
CA GLY A 138 4.74 -13.63 15.67
C GLY A 138 4.58 -12.25 15.04
N ASN A 139 5.68 -11.78 14.50
CA ASN A 139 5.80 -10.45 13.92
C ASN A 139 6.48 -10.51 12.54
N ALA A 140 5.97 -9.75 11.58
CA ALA A 140 6.54 -9.65 10.24
C ALA A 140 7.12 -8.24 10.01
N PRO A 141 8.35 -8.11 9.47
CA PRO A 141 8.90 -6.81 9.13
C PRO A 141 8.15 -6.19 7.96
N PHE A 142 8.09 -4.85 7.92
CA PHE A 142 7.64 -4.15 6.73
C PHE A 142 8.72 -4.20 5.65
N LEU A 143 8.34 -4.59 4.43
CA LEU A 143 9.23 -4.64 3.27
C LEU A 143 9.42 -3.27 2.63
N LYS A 144 8.31 -2.55 2.44
CA LYS A 144 8.29 -1.24 1.79
C LYS A 144 7.01 -0.48 2.11
N CYS A 145 7.07 0.84 1.93
CA CYS A 145 5.88 1.68 1.88
C CYS A 145 5.79 2.36 0.51
N GLY A 146 4.59 2.50 0.00
CA GLY A 146 4.27 3.16 -1.26
C GLY A 146 3.08 4.10 -1.10
N ARG A 147 2.53 4.59 -2.20
CA ARG A 147 1.38 5.51 -2.17
C ARG A 147 0.12 4.92 -1.53
N ARG A 148 -0.05 3.60 -1.56
CA ARG A 148 -1.24 2.89 -1.07
C ARG A 148 -1.11 2.36 0.37
N GLY A 149 0.07 2.47 0.98
CA GLY A 149 0.33 1.97 2.33
C GLY A 149 1.68 1.30 2.47
N CYS A 150 1.88 0.67 3.62
CA CYS A 150 3.06 -0.13 3.94
C CYS A 150 2.73 -1.61 3.81
N ILE A 151 3.68 -2.39 3.31
CA ILE A 151 3.51 -3.81 3.02
C ILE A 151 4.41 -4.61 3.95
N ALA A 152 3.80 -5.51 4.70
CA ALA A 152 4.47 -6.61 5.36
C ALA A 152 4.18 -7.91 4.59
N GLU A 153 5.18 -8.77 4.47
CA GLU A 153 5.03 -10.05 3.78
C GLU A 153 5.86 -11.13 4.46
N VAL A 154 5.29 -12.31 4.59
CA VAL A 154 5.94 -13.43 5.24
C VAL A 154 5.56 -14.75 4.55
N VAL A 155 6.52 -15.68 4.48
CA VAL A 155 6.24 -17.07 4.13
C VAL A 155 5.61 -17.72 5.36
N LEU A 156 4.38 -18.21 5.21
CA LEU A 156 3.69 -18.90 6.29
C LEU A 156 4.15 -20.34 6.42
N GLN A 157 4.39 -20.74 7.65
CA GLN A 157 4.59 -22.15 8.00
C GLN A 157 3.24 -22.88 7.99
N ASP A 158 3.25 -24.17 7.70
CA ASP A 158 2.03 -24.97 7.62
C ASP A 158 1.23 -24.95 8.94
N GLU A 159 1.91 -24.90 10.09
CA GLU A 159 1.27 -24.82 11.41
C GLU A 159 0.42 -23.55 11.56
N VAL A 160 0.91 -22.41 11.03
CA VAL A 160 0.16 -21.15 11.06
C VAL A 160 -1.04 -21.23 10.13
N ILE A 161 -0.87 -21.85 8.97
CA ILE A 161 -1.97 -22.05 8.01
C ILE A 161 -3.06 -22.94 8.62
N GLU A 162 -2.69 -24.01 9.31
CA GLU A 162 -3.68 -24.86 10.02
C GLU A 162 -4.40 -24.10 11.13
N LYS A 163 -3.70 -23.24 11.89
CA LYS A 163 -4.35 -22.33 12.85
C LYS A 163 -5.32 -21.37 12.17
N MET A 164 -4.97 -20.83 11.00
CA MET A 164 -5.88 -19.97 10.23
C MET A 164 -7.10 -20.73 9.69
N LYS A 165 -6.96 -22.01 9.34
CA LYS A 165 -8.07 -22.85 8.85
C LYS A 165 -9.07 -23.24 9.95
N THR A 166 -8.58 -23.42 11.16
CA THR A 166 -9.37 -23.88 12.31
C THR A 166 -9.79 -22.76 13.25
N GLY A 167 -9.10 -21.63 13.21
CA GLY A 167 -9.36 -20.47 14.04
C GLY A 167 -10.60 -19.70 13.62
N THR A 168 -11.07 -18.85 14.51
CA THR A 168 -12.25 -18.01 14.31
C THR A 168 -11.86 -16.59 13.87
N ASN A 169 -10.90 -16.00 14.57
CA ASN A 169 -10.46 -14.63 14.33
C ASN A 169 -8.93 -14.53 14.31
N ALA A 170 -8.41 -13.66 13.46
CA ALA A 170 -7.05 -13.20 13.55
C ALA A 170 -7.05 -11.69 13.87
N MET A 171 -6.02 -11.22 14.55
CA MET A 171 -5.83 -9.81 14.85
C MET A 171 -4.45 -9.38 14.37
N PHE A 172 -4.42 -8.44 13.46
CA PHE A 172 -3.19 -7.77 13.07
C PHE A 172 -2.96 -6.56 13.96
N ILE A 173 -1.72 -6.36 14.39
CA ILE A 173 -1.34 -5.28 15.30
C ILE A 173 -0.35 -4.37 14.58
N ILE A 174 -0.72 -3.11 14.41
CA ILE A 174 0.13 -2.04 13.89
C ILE A 174 0.37 -1.02 15.00
N PHE A 175 1.44 -0.25 14.87
CA PHE A 175 1.80 0.79 15.83
C PHE A 175 1.95 2.11 15.07
N ASP A 176 1.33 3.17 15.53
CA ASP A 176 1.55 4.55 15.12
C ASP A 176 2.44 5.29 16.14
N THR A 177 2.43 4.83 17.39
CA THR A 177 3.32 5.28 18.45
C THR A 177 3.97 4.09 19.15
N PRO A 178 5.12 4.26 19.86
CA PRO A 178 5.76 3.15 20.57
C PRO A 178 4.95 2.56 21.72
N GLU A 179 4.00 3.35 22.26
CA GLU A 179 3.30 3.02 23.51
C GLU A 179 2.04 2.18 23.29
N ALA A 180 1.41 2.32 22.12
CA ALA A 180 0.10 1.71 21.89
C ALA A 180 -0.02 1.07 20.51
N GLY A 181 -0.35 -0.20 20.49
CA GLY A 181 -0.69 -0.93 19.26
C GLY A 181 -2.18 -0.81 18.94
N ILE A 182 -2.47 -0.70 17.65
CA ILE A 182 -3.82 -0.73 17.11
C ILE A 182 -4.08 -2.14 16.59
N GLY A 183 -5.01 -2.85 17.22
CA GLY A 183 -5.46 -4.17 16.80
C GLY A 183 -6.56 -4.05 15.75
N ILE A 184 -6.38 -4.70 14.62
CA ILE A 184 -7.37 -4.75 13.53
C ILE A 184 -7.82 -6.21 13.36
N PRO A 185 -9.04 -6.56 13.79
CA PRO A 185 -9.54 -7.92 13.68
C PRO A 185 -9.93 -8.26 12.25
N ILE A 186 -9.65 -9.51 11.85
CA ILE A 186 -10.17 -10.12 10.62
C ILE A 186 -10.87 -11.44 10.95
N SER A 187 -11.88 -11.79 10.20
CA SER A 187 -12.54 -13.10 10.32
C SER A 187 -11.75 -14.18 9.59
N LEU A 188 -11.55 -15.31 10.23
CA LEU A 188 -11.01 -16.51 9.59
C LEU A 188 -12.10 -17.41 8.99
N GLN A 189 -13.38 -17.04 9.19
CA GLN A 189 -14.50 -17.79 8.65
C GLN A 189 -14.43 -17.84 7.11
N GLY A 190 -14.43 -19.04 6.58
CA GLY A 190 -14.33 -19.30 5.15
C GLY A 190 -12.90 -19.41 4.59
N PHE A 191 -11.87 -19.11 5.39
CA PHE A 191 -10.47 -19.20 4.92
C PHE A 191 -10.11 -20.58 4.41
N GLY A 192 -10.45 -21.64 5.16
CA GLY A 192 -10.15 -23.03 4.74
C GLY A 192 -10.85 -23.44 3.45
N ALA A 193 -12.11 -23.03 3.26
CA ALA A 193 -12.88 -23.30 2.03
C ALA A 193 -12.29 -22.53 0.83
N ALA A 194 -11.97 -21.25 1.03
CA ALA A 194 -11.34 -20.42 0.00
C ALA A 194 -9.95 -20.96 -0.38
N LEU A 195 -9.16 -21.43 0.60
CA LEU A 195 -7.84 -22.02 0.36
C LEU A 195 -7.91 -23.30 -0.47
N ALA A 196 -8.93 -24.13 -0.28
CA ALA A 196 -9.13 -25.35 -1.08
C ALA A 196 -9.40 -25.03 -2.58
N GLY A 197 -10.01 -23.90 -2.87
CA GLY A 197 -10.23 -23.38 -4.24
C GLY A 197 -9.02 -22.71 -4.88
N LEU A 198 -7.95 -22.44 -4.11
CA LEU A 198 -6.79 -21.73 -4.61
C LEU A 198 -5.86 -22.65 -5.39
N LYS A 199 -5.89 -22.53 -6.71
CA LYS A 199 -5.06 -23.31 -7.66
C LYS A 199 -3.70 -22.66 -7.89
#